data_877e2bf2bce0aa9d23f87f4872ee5b38
#
_entry.id   877e2bf2bce0aa9d23f87f4872ee5b38
#
_cell.length_a   1.000
_cell.length_b   1.000
_cell.length_c   1.000
_cell.angle_alpha   90.00
_cell.angle_beta   90.00
_cell.angle_gamma   90.00
#
_symmetry.space_group_name_H-M   'P 1'
#
loop_
_entity.id
_entity.type
_entity.pdbx_description
1 polymer ?
#
loop_
_entity_poly.entity_id
_entity_poly.type
_entity_poly.pdbx_seq_one_letter_code
_entity_poly.pdbx_strand_id
1 'polypeptide(L)'
;MGACTNSNYAMQYELPGTYAPIADFDLCRRAAEAAEKFGYNYKVGNVFSSDTFYTENAHNDKWINMGVLAVEMEAPALYMNAARSGNKALVICTVSDNILTGEATTAEQRQNSFTHMMDVAFSLL
;
A
#
# COMPACT_ATOMS: atom_id res chain seq x y z
N MET A 1 -2.06 3.89 -4.90
CA MET A 1 -1.46 4.43 -6.15
C MET A 1 0.05 4.42 -6.09
N GLY A 2 0.67 5.32 -5.40
CA GLY A 2 2.13 5.40 -5.24
C GLY A 2 2.59 4.93 -3.88
N ALA A 3 3.88 4.59 -3.76
CA ALA A 3 4.50 4.20 -2.50
C ALA A 3 5.69 5.11 -2.20
N CYS A 4 5.54 5.98 -1.20
CA CYS A 4 6.67 6.67 -0.60
C CYS A 4 7.48 5.67 0.23
N THR A 5 8.78 5.88 0.40
CA THR A 5 9.58 4.96 1.20
C THR A 5 10.82 5.62 1.78
N ASN A 6 11.28 5.10 2.92
CA ASN A 6 12.60 5.36 3.49
C ASN A 6 13.63 4.26 3.13
N SER A 7 13.22 3.26 2.34
CA SER A 7 14.09 2.19 1.88
C SER A 7 15.07 2.66 0.80
N ASN A 8 16.22 2.05 0.77
CA ASN A 8 17.20 2.19 -0.31
C ASN A 8 17.03 1.12 -1.41
N TYR A 9 15.91 0.42 -1.45
CA TYR A 9 15.67 -0.69 -2.37
C TYR A 9 15.95 -0.35 -3.84
N ALA A 10 15.65 0.89 -4.27
CA ALA A 10 15.91 1.35 -5.64
C ALA A 10 17.40 1.36 -6.01
N MET A 11 18.32 1.44 -5.04
CA MET A 11 19.76 1.49 -5.31
C MET A 11 20.28 0.22 -5.97
N GLN A 12 19.64 -0.93 -5.77
CA GLN A 12 20.04 -2.19 -6.42
C GLN A 12 19.88 -2.16 -7.95
N TYR A 13 19.10 -1.22 -8.48
CA TYR A 13 18.89 -1.05 -9.92
C TYR A 13 19.87 -0.05 -10.57
N GLU A 14 20.74 0.57 -9.78
CA GLU A 14 21.74 1.54 -10.24
C GLU A 14 21.18 2.64 -11.15
N LEU A 15 19.96 3.09 -10.86
CA LEU A 15 19.29 4.13 -11.64
C LEU A 15 19.96 5.49 -11.41
N PRO A 16 20.21 6.28 -12.46
CA PRO A 16 20.78 7.61 -12.33
C PRO A 16 19.71 8.64 -11.88
N GLY A 17 19.09 8.43 -10.73
CA GLY A 17 18.04 9.30 -10.20
C GLY A 17 17.16 8.60 -9.17
N THR A 18 16.01 9.21 -8.89
CA THR A 18 15.01 8.67 -7.96
C THR A 18 13.89 8.00 -8.73
N TYR A 19 13.50 6.82 -8.32
CA TYR A 19 12.36 6.11 -8.89
C TYR A 19 11.08 6.43 -8.11
N ALA A 20 9.96 6.60 -8.81
CA ALA A 20 8.63 6.73 -8.23
C ALA A 20 7.88 5.39 -8.33
N PRO A 21 7.81 4.60 -7.24
CA PRO A 21 7.08 3.33 -7.26
C PRO A 21 5.59 3.58 -7.34
N ILE A 22 4.97 3.20 -8.46
CA ILE A 22 3.54 3.39 -8.71
C ILE A 22 2.88 2.10 -9.14
N ALA A 23 1.60 1.96 -8.77
CA ALA A 23 0.75 0.87 -9.23
C ALA A 23 0.43 0.99 -10.72
N ASP A 24 0.10 -0.13 -11.37
CA ASP A 24 -0.55 -0.12 -12.67
C ASP A 24 -1.92 0.58 -12.55
N PHE A 25 -2.15 1.56 -13.43
CA PHE A 25 -3.35 2.38 -13.38
C PHE A 25 -4.63 1.56 -13.66
N ASP A 26 -4.59 0.63 -14.61
CA ASP A 26 -5.76 -0.17 -14.95
C ASP A 26 -6.15 -1.12 -13.81
N LEU A 27 -5.19 -1.78 -13.19
CA LEU A 27 -5.44 -2.59 -11.99
C LEU A 27 -6.00 -1.76 -10.84
N CYS A 28 -5.46 -0.56 -10.61
CA CYS A 28 -5.92 0.34 -9.56
C CYS A 28 -7.37 0.80 -9.79
N ARG A 29 -7.69 1.20 -11.02
CA ARG A 29 -9.05 1.61 -11.41
C ARG A 29 -10.06 0.47 -11.25
N ARG A 30 -9.74 -0.73 -11.77
CA ARG A 30 -10.59 -1.92 -11.66
C ARG A 30 -10.82 -2.33 -10.21
N ALA A 31 -9.80 -2.25 -9.37
CA ALA A 31 -9.95 -2.53 -7.94
C ALA A 31 -10.87 -1.53 -7.24
N ALA A 32 -10.78 -0.25 -7.57
CA ALA A 32 -11.69 0.78 -7.04
C ALA A 32 -13.14 0.53 -7.49
N GLU A 33 -13.37 0.25 -8.76
CA GLU A 33 -14.69 -0.09 -9.33
C GLU A 33 -15.28 -1.35 -8.67
N ALA A 34 -14.46 -2.37 -8.42
CA ALA A 34 -14.89 -3.59 -7.73
C ALA A 34 -15.29 -3.31 -6.27
N ALA A 35 -14.47 -2.55 -5.54
CA ALA A 35 -14.79 -2.16 -4.16
C ALA A 35 -16.11 -1.37 -4.07
N GLU A 36 -16.33 -0.44 -5.01
CA GLU A 36 -17.57 0.32 -5.11
C GLU A 36 -18.77 -0.59 -5.39
N LYS A 37 -18.65 -1.51 -6.36
CA LYS A 37 -19.68 -2.49 -6.70
C LYS A 37 -20.05 -3.41 -5.52
N PHE A 38 -19.06 -3.79 -4.70
CA PHE A 38 -19.31 -4.59 -3.49
C PHE A 38 -19.84 -3.76 -2.31
N GLY A 39 -19.87 -2.43 -2.42
CA GLY A 39 -20.28 -1.54 -1.34
C GLY A 39 -19.25 -1.43 -0.22
N TYR A 40 -17.99 -1.72 -0.49
CA TYR A 40 -16.92 -1.63 0.50
C TYR A 40 -16.39 -0.20 0.63
N ASN A 41 -16.08 0.19 1.86
CA ASN A 41 -15.40 1.46 2.10
C ASN A 41 -13.94 1.35 1.68
N TYR A 42 -13.50 2.22 0.77
CA TYR A 42 -12.13 2.19 0.26
C TYR A 42 -11.56 3.60 0.04
N LYS A 43 -10.26 3.68 -0.03
CA LYS A 43 -9.53 4.88 -0.44
C LYS A 43 -8.43 4.52 -1.43
N VAL A 44 -8.17 5.41 -2.37
CA VAL A 44 -7.07 5.30 -3.34
C VAL A 44 -6.11 6.46 -3.14
N GLY A 45 -4.85 6.17 -2.87
CA GLY A 45 -3.84 7.19 -2.63
C GLY A 45 -2.45 6.62 -2.40
N ASN A 46 -1.55 7.44 -1.89
CA ASN A 46 -0.21 7.03 -1.56
C ASN A 46 -0.15 6.29 -0.22
N VAL A 47 0.73 5.31 -0.14
CA VAL A 47 1.13 4.65 1.11
C VAL A 47 2.57 5.01 1.43
N PHE A 48 2.98 4.85 2.68
CA PHE A 48 4.39 4.92 3.10
C PHE A 48 4.88 3.53 3.45
N SER A 49 5.92 3.10 2.77
CA SER A 49 6.58 1.83 3.04
C SER A 49 7.81 2.05 3.89
N SER A 50 7.81 1.46 5.07
CA SER A 50 8.88 1.59 6.05
C SER A 50 9.71 0.31 6.14
N ASP A 51 11.04 0.45 6.21
CA ASP A 51 11.93 -0.68 6.46
C ASP A 51 11.89 -1.15 7.93
N THR A 52 11.27 -0.37 8.82
CA THR A 52 11.14 -0.70 10.24
C THR A 52 9.70 -0.68 10.69
N PHE A 53 9.28 -1.74 11.41
CA PHE A 53 7.91 -1.85 11.89
C PHE A 53 7.61 -0.87 13.04
N TYR A 54 8.49 -0.84 14.03
CA TYR A 54 8.43 0.12 15.14
C TYR A 54 9.63 1.04 15.11
N THR A 55 9.38 2.35 15.15
CA THR A 55 10.42 3.36 15.29
C THR A 55 9.94 4.46 16.24
N GLU A 56 10.80 4.82 17.19
CA GLU A 56 10.50 5.88 18.18
C GLU A 56 10.24 7.24 17.51
N ASN A 57 10.79 7.46 16.32
CA ASN A 57 10.67 8.70 15.55
C ASN A 57 10.01 8.45 14.18
N ALA A 58 8.83 7.83 14.17
CA ALA A 58 8.15 7.46 12.92
C ALA A 58 7.79 8.63 12.00
N HIS A 59 7.75 9.87 12.53
CA HIS A 59 7.35 11.08 11.79
C HIS A 59 6.06 10.91 10.99
N ASN A 60 5.13 10.10 11.48
CA ASN A 60 3.87 9.81 10.80
C ASN A 60 3.06 11.08 10.52
N ASP A 61 3.15 12.08 11.40
CA ASP A 61 2.56 13.41 11.23
C ASP A 61 2.98 14.08 9.91
N LYS A 62 4.25 13.97 9.54
CA LYS A 62 4.76 14.54 8.28
C LYS A 62 4.18 13.84 7.06
N TRP A 63 4.09 12.52 7.09
CA TRP A 63 3.49 11.74 6.01
C TRP A 63 1.98 11.99 5.89
N ILE A 64 1.28 12.09 7.01
CA ILE A 64 -0.15 12.44 7.07
C ILE A 64 -0.39 13.81 6.44
N ASN A 65 0.44 14.81 6.77
CA ASN A 65 0.35 16.16 6.21
C ASN A 65 0.59 16.20 4.68
N MET A 66 1.27 15.20 4.13
CA MET A 66 1.44 15.02 2.68
C MET A 66 0.33 14.17 2.04
N GLY A 67 -0.71 13.81 2.79
CA GLY A 67 -1.85 13.04 2.29
C GLY A 67 -1.57 11.54 2.09
N VAL A 68 -0.53 11.01 2.75
CA VAL A 68 -0.27 9.56 2.76
C VAL A 68 -1.33 8.88 3.63
N LEU A 69 -1.92 7.80 3.11
CA LEU A 69 -3.12 7.19 3.70
C LEU A 69 -2.80 6.09 4.72
N ALA A 70 -1.70 5.38 4.54
CA ALA A 70 -1.35 4.21 5.35
C ALA A 70 0.16 3.95 5.36
N VAL A 71 0.60 3.15 6.32
CA VAL A 71 1.96 2.59 6.40
C VAL A 71 1.88 1.10 6.12
N GLU A 72 2.79 0.61 5.29
CA GLU A 72 3.01 -0.81 4.97
C GLU A 72 4.52 -1.04 4.77
N MET A 73 4.97 -2.16 4.24
CA MET A 73 6.39 -2.50 4.18
C MET A 73 6.86 -3.09 2.85
N GLU A 74 6.01 -3.27 1.84
CA GLU A 74 6.30 -4.09 0.65
C GLU A 74 6.09 -3.38 -0.69
N ALA A 75 5.23 -2.39 -0.76
CA ALA A 75 4.75 -1.81 -2.02
C ALA A 75 5.84 -1.32 -2.98
N PRO A 76 6.88 -0.60 -2.56
CA PRO A 76 7.92 -0.14 -3.48
C PRO A 76 8.66 -1.29 -4.16
N ALA A 77 8.99 -2.33 -3.41
CA ALA A 77 9.69 -3.49 -3.95
C ALA A 77 8.82 -4.23 -4.98
N LEU A 78 7.54 -4.43 -4.68
CA LEU A 78 6.59 -5.03 -5.62
C LEU A 78 6.49 -4.23 -6.93
N TYR A 79 6.29 -2.91 -6.81
CA TYR A 79 6.14 -2.05 -8.00
C TYR A 79 7.41 -1.97 -8.84
N MET A 80 8.59 -1.86 -8.22
CA MET A 80 9.87 -1.82 -8.92
C MET A 80 10.19 -3.14 -9.61
N ASN A 81 9.95 -4.28 -8.95
CA ASN A 81 10.14 -5.59 -9.55
C ASN A 81 9.20 -5.83 -10.73
N ALA A 82 7.94 -5.44 -10.61
CA ALA A 82 6.98 -5.52 -11.70
C ALA A 82 7.40 -4.66 -12.89
N ALA A 83 7.76 -3.39 -12.64
CA ALA A 83 8.20 -2.48 -13.68
C ALA A 83 9.43 -3.01 -14.43
N ARG A 84 10.45 -3.52 -13.71
CA ARG A 84 11.64 -4.09 -14.31
C ARG A 84 11.36 -5.29 -15.21
N SER A 85 10.38 -6.10 -14.85
CA SER A 85 10.00 -7.32 -15.61
C SER A 85 8.90 -7.08 -16.64
N GLY A 86 8.46 -5.83 -16.83
CA GLY A 86 7.38 -5.49 -17.76
C GLY A 86 6.01 -6.00 -17.34
N ASN A 87 5.84 -6.25 -16.04
CA ASN A 87 4.59 -6.73 -15.45
C ASN A 87 3.81 -5.61 -14.78
N LYS A 88 2.53 -5.87 -14.53
CA LYS A 88 1.62 -4.99 -13.80
C LYS A 88 1.55 -5.40 -12.33
N ALA A 89 1.45 -4.41 -11.43
CA ALA A 89 1.29 -4.66 -10.00
C ALA A 89 0.35 -3.65 -9.34
N LEU A 90 -0.35 -4.12 -8.33
CA LEU A 90 -1.17 -3.33 -7.43
C LEU A 90 -1.05 -3.88 -6.01
N VAL A 91 -0.91 -2.99 -5.04
CA VAL A 91 -1.03 -3.29 -3.61
C VAL A 91 -2.44 -2.90 -3.16
N ILE A 92 -3.12 -3.83 -2.50
CA ILE A 92 -4.40 -3.63 -1.82
C ILE A 92 -4.18 -3.98 -0.36
N CYS A 93 -4.51 -3.06 0.54
CA CYS A 93 -4.33 -3.25 1.98
C CYS A 93 -5.66 -3.15 2.71
N THR A 94 -5.82 -3.98 3.73
CA THR A 94 -6.84 -3.77 4.76
C THR A 94 -6.24 -2.97 5.90
N VAL A 95 -6.90 -1.90 6.31
CA VAL A 95 -6.47 -1.11 7.48
C VAL A 95 -6.78 -1.92 8.74
N SER A 96 -5.73 -2.33 9.46
CA SER A 96 -5.84 -3.10 10.69
C SER A 96 -5.85 -2.21 11.94
N ASP A 97 -5.14 -1.09 11.88
CA ASP A 97 -4.90 -0.23 13.02
C ASP A 97 -4.98 1.23 12.58
N ASN A 98 -5.45 2.11 13.45
CA ASN A 98 -5.49 3.55 13.21
C ASN A 98 -4.46 4.24 14.10
N ILE A 99 -3.38 4.72 13.49
CA ILE A 99 -2.27 5.37 14.20
C ILE A 99 -2.71 6.66 14.91
N LEU A 100 -3.73 7.36 14.40
CA LEU A 100 -4.20 8.62 14.97
C LEU A 100 -5.10 8.41 16.19
N THR A 101 -6.00 7.42 16.14
CA THR A 101 -6.96 7.16 17.22
C THR A 101 -6.45 6.13 18.23
N GLY A 102 -5.44 5.36 17.87
CA GLY A 102 -4.94 4.24 18.66
C GLY A 102 -5.86 3.00 18.62
N GLU A 103 -6.90 3.01 17.79
CA GLU A 103 -7.73 1.84 17.56
C GLU A 103 -6.94 0.76 16.84
N ALA A 104 -6.99 -0.45 17.36
CA ALA A 104 -6.29 -1.60 16.82
C ALA A 104 -7.20 -2.82 16.76
N THR A 105 -7.03 -3.63 15.71
CA THR A 105 -7.73 -4.92 15.60
C THR A 105 -7.02 -6.00 16.41
N THR A 106 -7.79 -6.97 16.91
CA THR A 106 -7.23 -8.15 17.57
C THR A 106 -6.57 -9.09 16.56
N ALA A 107 -5.68 -9.97 17.04
CA ALA A 107 -5.08 -11.00 16.19
C ALA A 107 -6.13 -11.90 15.53
N GLU A 108 -7.20 -12.25 16.25
CA GLU A 108 -8.32 -13.05 15.73
C GLU A 108 -9.09 -12.32 14.63
N GLN A 109 -9.35 -11.02 14.79
CA GLN A 109 -9.99 -10.21 13.75
C GLN A 109 -9.13 -10.14 12.49
N ARG A 110 -7.81 -9.94 12.64
CA ARG A 110 -6.88 -9.94 11.50
C ARG A 110 -6.87 -11.28 10.75
N GLN A 111 -6.97 -12.38 11.47
CA GLN A 111 -6.96 -13.72 10.87
C GLN A 111 -8.28 -14.06 10.13
N ASN A 112 -9.43 -13.65 10.67
CA ASN A 112 -10.72 -14.19 10.26
C ASN A 112 -11.66 -13.19 9.55
N SER A 113 -11.39 -11.88 9.59
CA SER A 113 -12.37 -10.87 9.18
C SER A 113 -11.96 -10.03 7.97
N PHE A 114 -10.75 -10.20 7.43
CA PHE A 114 -10.26 -9.36 6.34
C PHE A 114 -10.49 -9.99 4.96
N THR A 115 -11.76 -10.28 4.64
CA THR A 115 -12.14 -10.91 3.36
C THR A 115 -12.38 -9.90 2.24
N HIS A 116 -12.80 -8.67 2.56
CA HIS A 116 -13.13 -7.66 1.54
C HIS A 116 -11.98 -7.36 0.57
N MET A 117 -10.75 -7.29 1.08
CA MET A 117 -9.57 -7.13 0.24
C MET A 117 -9.39 -8.31 -0.73
N MET A 118 -9.65 -9.53 -0.26
CA MET A 118 -9.56 -10.74 -1.08
C MET A 118 -10.63 -10.75 -2.17
N ASP A 119 -11.87 -10.37 -1.85
CA ASP A 119 -12.97 -10.28 -2.81
C ASP A 119 -12.62 -9.32 -3.96
N VAL A 120 -12.08 -8.14 -3.62
CA VAL A 120 -11.59 -7.18 -4.61
C VAL A 120 -10.45 -7.76 -5.43
N ALA A 121 -9.44 -8.37 -4.79
CA ALA A 121 -8.29 -8.94 -5.49
C ALA A 121 -8.70 -10.05 -6.47
N PHE A 122 -9.56 -10.99 -6.05
CA PHE A 122 -10.06 -12.06 -6.92
C PHE A 122 -10.92 -11.57 -8.07
N SER A 123 -11.60 -10.45 -7.92
CA SER A 123 -12.38 -9.85 -9.02
C SER A 123 -11.53 -9.26 -10.14
N LEU A 124 -10.22 -9.14 -9.95
CA LEU A 124 -9.28 -8.65 -10.97
C LEU A 124 -8.76 -9.75 -11.88
N LEU A 125 -8.91 -11.01 -11.51
CA LEU A 125 -8.51 -12.17 -12.31
C LEU A 125 -9.49 -12.42 -13.44
#